data_d1b9b8558a4726a34161dea6470ce386
#
_entry.id   d1b9b8558a4726a34161dea6470ce386
#
_cell.length_a   1.000
_cell.length_b   1.000
_cell.length_c   1.000
_cell.angle_alpha   90.00
_cell.angle_beta   90.00
_cell.angle_gamma   90.00
#
_symmetry.space_group_name_H-M   'P 1'
#
loop_
_entity.id
_entity.type
_entity.pdbx_description
1 polymer ?
#
loop_
_entity_poly.entity_id
_entity_poly.type
_entity_poly.pdbx_seq_one_letter_code
_entity_poly.pdbx_strand_id
1 'polypeptide(L)'
;EEKKAILTQLEDAESKLKIQTAVNKLFTKNVSNWQQAVDDVIIKEKLASADVAHVRENMSFFKDSAWKTVVMQYLGFADTQIAQVTQLDQLFDTMLKDGQVTTTATYDQYLTALSLIEQIRNEKIRATYASKAETVAQQMGYSKTSY
;
A
#
# COMPACT_ATOMS: atom_id res chain seq x y z
N GLU A 1 -36.45 3.91 26.48
CA GLU A 1 -35.88 4.54 25.28
C GLU A 1 -34.44 5.03 25.47
N GLU A 2 -34.12 5.60 26.66
CA GLU A 2 -32.77 6.06 26.94
C GLU A 2 -31.77 4.91 26.95
N LYS A 3 -32.10 3.75 27.49
CA LYS A 3 -31.25 2.56 27.47
C LYS A 3 -30.98 2.10 26.05
N LYS A 4 -32.00 2.15 25.21
CA LYS A 4 -31.90 1.73 23.83
C LYS A 4 -30.95 2.65 23.02
N ALA A 5 -31.05 3.96 23.28
CA ALA A 5 -30.15 4.94 22.64
C ALA A 5 -28.72 4.76 23.10
N ILE A 6 -28.47 4.50 24.38
CA ILE A 6 -27.13 4.27 24.91
C ILE A 6 -26.53 2.98 24.33
N LEU A 7 -27.32 1.90 24.26
CA LEU A 7 -26.85 0.64 23.66
C LEU A 7 -26.47 0.83 22.19
N THR A 8 -27.29 1.58 21.44
CA THR A 8 -27.01 1.87 20.03
C THR A 8 -25.70 2.65 19.88
N GLN A 9 -25.46 3.64 20.77
CA GLN A 9 -24.22 4.41 20.75
C GLN A 9 -23.00 3.55 21.07
N LEU A 10 -23.12 2.63 22.03
CA LEU A 10 -22.03 1.71 22.39
C LEU A 10 -21.72 0.76 21.24
N GLU A 11 -22.74 0.21 20.58
CA GLU A 11 -22.55 -0.66 19.42
C GLU A 11 -21.87 0.08 18.27
N ASP A 12 -22.25 1.33 18.04
CA ASP A 12 -21.62 2.17 17.01
C ASP A 12 -20.15 2.42 17.35
N ALA A 13 -19.84 2.75 18.60
CA ALA A 13 -18.47 2.98 19.03
C ALA A 13 -17.61 1.71 18.91
N GLU A 14 -18.15 0.55 19.29
CA GLU A 14 -17.46 -0.72 19.14
C GLU A 14 -17.22 -1.06 17.69
N SER A 15 -18.19 -0.82 16.82
CA SER A 15 -18.08 -1.08 15.38
C SER A 15 -17.02 -0.18 14.76
N LYS A 16 -16.99 1.10 15.13
CA LYS A 16 -15.97 2.04 14.68
C LYS A 16 -14.58 1.61 15.13
N LEU A 17 -14.46 1.16 16.38
CA LEU A 17 -13.18 0.69 16.91
C LEU A 17 -12.67 -0.53 16.14
N LYS A 18 -13.54 -1.45 15.77
CA LYS A 18 -13.19 -2.60 14.95
C LYS A 18 -12.64 -2.17 13.60
N ILE A 19 -13.27 -1.18 12.98
CA ILE A 19 -12.80 -0.63 11.71
C ILE A 19 -11.42 0.01 11.88
N GLN A 20 -11.24 0.83 12.92
CA GLN A 20 -9.95 1.48 13.18
C GLN A 20 -8.85 0.45 13.39
N THR A 21 -9.14 -0.62 14.12
CA THR A 21 -8.20 -1.73 14.32
C THR A 21 -7.86 -2.40 12.99
N ALA A 22 -8.87 -2.64 12.14
CA ALA A 22 -8.66 -3.25 10.83
C ALA A 22 -7.81 -2.35 9.93
N VAL A 23 -8.07 -1.03 9.94
CA VAL A 23 -7.27 -0.07 9.17
C VAL A 23 -5.82 -0.05 9.68
N ASN A 24 -5.63 -0.02 10.99
CA ASN A 24 -4.29 -0.05 11.59
C ASN A 24 -3.49 -1.27 11.14
N LYS A 25 -4.14 -2.40 10.92
CA LYS A 25 -3.48 -3.63 10.46
C LYS A 25 -2.97 -3.56 9.02
N LEU A 26 -3.43 -2.60 8.24
CA LEU A 26 -2.96 -2.40 6.87
C LEU A 26 -1.58 -1.73 6.83
N PHE A 27 -1.21 -1.03 7.89
CA PHE A 27 -0.03 -0.20 7.94
C PHE A 27 1.00 -0.69 8.96
N THR A 28 2.23 -0.24 8.82
CA THR A 28 3.33 -0.63 9.70
C THR A 28 3.21 -0.04 11.11
N LYS A 29 2.49 1.07 11.24
CA LYS A 29 2.20 1.74 12.51
C LYS A 29 0.72 2.09 12.56
N ASN A 30 0.20 2.26 13.77
CA ASN A 30 -1.18 2.71 13.94
C ASN A 30 -1.37 4.11 13.36
N VAL A 31 -2.56 4.33 12.80
CA VAL A 31 -2.97 5.64 12.34
C VAL A 31 -2.98 6.62 13.53
N SER A 32 -2.41 7.79 13.35
CA SER A 32 -2.24 8.77 14.42
C SER A 32 -3.44 9.71 14.57
N ASN A 33 -4.24 9.87 13.52
CA ASN A 33 -5.32 10.86 13.54
C ASN A 33 -6.54 10.33 12.79
N TRP A 34 -7.66 10.22 13.51
CA TRP A 34 -8.95 9.78 12.95
C TRP A 34 -9.90 10.94 12.66
N GLN A 35 -9.48 12.17 12.98
CA GLN A 35 -10.27 13.37 12.73
C GLN A 35 -9.90 14.03 11.41
N GLN A 36 -8.67 13.83 10.99
CA GLN A 36 -8.15 14.34 9.73
C GLN A 36 -7.15 13.33 9.17
N ALA A 37 -7.29 12.95 7.91
CA ALA A 37 -6.37 12.01 7.29
C ALA A 37 -5.00 12.65 7.11
N VAL A 38 -3.96 11.94 7.55
CA VAL A 38 -2.56 12.36 7.41
C VAL A 38 -1.86 11.29 6.58
N ASP A 39 -1.30 11.68 5.45
CA ASP A 39 -0.67 10.72 4.53
C ASP A 39 0.79 10.47 4.93
N ASP A 40 0.98 9.95 6.14
CA ASP A 40 2.27 9.49 6.64
C ASP A 40 2.29 7.97 6.83
N VAL A 41 1.27 7.30 6.35
CA VAL A 41 1.08 5.85 6.53
C VAL A 41 1.93 5.06 5.53
N ILE A 42 2.36 3.87 5.97
CA ILE A 42 3.20 2.98 5.17
C ILE A 42 2.57 1.59 5.22
N ILE A 43 2.21 1.04 4.06
CA ILE A 43 1.58 -0.27 3.98
C ILE A 43 2.54 -1.37 4.47
N LYS A 44 1.97 -2.45 4.97
CA LYS A 44 2.73 -3.64 5.35
C LYS A 44 3.29 -4.32 4.10
N GLU A 45 4.37 -5.05 4.29
CA GLU A 45 5.12 -5.68 3.20
C GLU A 45 4.26 -6.59 2.32
N LYS A 46 3.33 -7.33 2.92
CA LYS A 46 2.52 -8.31 2.18
C LYS A 46 1.07 -7.88 1.99
N LEU A 47 0.80 -6.59 2.11
CA LEU A 47 -0.56 -6.10 1.97
C LEU A 47 -1.06 -6.31 0.54
N ALA A 48 -2.27 -6.85 0.42
CA ALA A 48 -2.93 -7.08 -0.86
C ALA A 48 -4.13 -6.16 -1.01
N SER A 49 -4.54 -5.88 -2.25
CA SER A 49 -5.72 -5.07 -2.51
C SER A 49 -6.99 -5.69 -1.91
N ALA A 50 -7.06 -7.02 -1.81
CA ALA A 50 -8.18 -7.70 -1.17
C ALA A 50 -8.33 -7.34 0.31
N ASP A 51 -7.20 -7.09 1.01
CA ASP A 51 -7.23 -6.69 2.42
C ASP A 51 -7.91 -5.32 2.57
N VAL A 52 -7.61 -4.39 1.68
CA VAL A 52 -8.21 -3.06 1.67
C VAL A 52 -9.68 -3.15 1.26
N ALA A 53 -9.99 -3.94 0.25
CA ALA A 53 -11.37 -4.13 -0.23
C ALA A 53 -12.27 -4.68 0.88
N HIS A 54 -11.76 -5.60 1.70
CA HIS A 54 -12.50 -6.19 2.80
C HIS A 54 -12.90 -5.11 3.84
N VAL A 55 -12.00 -4.22 4.19
CA VAL A 55 -12.32 -3.10 5.09
C VAL A 55 -13.34 -2.17 4.44
N ARG A 56 -13.16 -1.88 3.16
CA ARG A 56 -14.07 -0.99 2.41
C ARG A 56 -15.48 -1.55 2.36
N GLU A 57 -15.64 -2.86 2.20
CA GLU A 57 -16.95 -3.52 2.23
C GLU A 57 -17.64 -3.28 3.57
N ASN A 58 -16.90 -3.39 4.68
CA ASN A 58 -17.44 -3.17 6.00
C ASN A 58 -17.84 -1.71 6.23
N MET A 59 -17.21 -0.77 5.53
CA MET A 59 -17.55 0.65 5.62
C MET A 59 -18.92 0.96 5.03
N SER A 60 -19.44 0.11 4.14
CA SER A 60 -20.74 0.34 3.53
C SER A 60 -21.89 0.34 4.54
N PHE A 61 -21.67 -0.26 5.73
CA PHE A 61 -22.68 -0.32 6.79
C PHE A 61 -22.76 0.96 7.63
N PHE A 62 -21.80 1.87 7.46
CA PHE A 62 -21.74 3.12 8.22
C PHE A 62 -22.36 4.26 7.42
N LYS A 63 -23.06 5.13 8.13
CA LYS A 63 -23.60 6.36 7.52
C LYS A 63 -22.46 7.32 7.18
N ASP A 64 -22.69 8.16 6.20
CA ASP A 64 -21.73 9.19 5.83
C ASP A 64 -21.48 10.11 7.02
N SER A 65 -20.21 10.41 7.26
CA SER A 65 -19.76 11.23 8.38
C SER A 65 -18.32 11.69 8.12
N ALA A 66 -17.86 12.65 8.92
CA ALA A 66 -16.47 13.08 8.86
C ALA A 66 -15.52 11.91 9.15
N TRP A 67 -15.86 11.07 10.12
CA TRP A 67 -15.05 9.87 10.46
C TRP A 67 -14.98 8.90 9.27
N LYS A 68 -16.11 8.61 8.63
CA LYS A 68 -16.13 7.71 7.47
C LYS A 68 -15.26 8.26 6.34
N THR A 69 -15.34 9.56 6.09
CA THR A 69 -14.50 10.21 5.07
C THR A 69 -13.02 10.00 5.36
N VAL A 70 -12.60 10.18 6.61
CA VAL A 70 -11.21 9.98 7.01
C VAL A 70 -10.78 8.53 6.81
N VAL A 71 -11.61 7.56 7.22
CA VAL A 71 -11.32 6.14 7.02
C VAL A 71 -11.13 5.84 5.54
N MET A 72 -12.05 6.32 4.70
CA MET A 72 -11.97 6.09 3.25
C MET A 72 -10.72 6.71 2.64
N GLN A 73 -10.25 7.83 3.15
CA GLN A 73 -9.00 8.46 2.72
C GLN A 73 -7.80 7.57 3.05
N TYR A 74 -7.77 6.98 4.25
CA TYR A 74 -6.69 6.05 4.61
C TYR A 74 -6.70 4.80 3.72
N LEU A 75 -7.87 4.28 3.38
CA LEU A 75 -7.97 3.17 2.44
C LEU A 75 -7.44 3.56 1.05
N GLY A 76 -7.71 4.81 0.64
CA GLY A 76 -7.17 5.35 -0.61
C GLY A 76 -5.65 5.46 -0.60
N PHE A 77 -5.06 5.86 0.53
CA PHE A 77 -3.59 5.90 0.67
C PHE A 77 -2.99 4.50 0.52
N ALA A 78 -3.64 3.49 1.11
CA ALA A 78 -3.20 2.10 0.96
C ALA A 78 -3.30 1.65 -0.49
N ASP A 79 -4.41 1.95 -1.16
CA ASP A 79 -4.59 1.62 -2.59
C ASP A 79 -3.49 2.20 -3.46
N THR A 80 -3.12 3.46 -3.21
CA THR A 80 -2.08 4.13 -3.98
C THR A 80 -0.73 3.42 -3.81
N GLN A 81 -0.38 3.05 -2.59
CA GLN A 81 0.88 2.36 -2.33
C GLN A 81 0.88 0.93 -2.91
N ILE A 82 -0.25 0.23 -2.84
CA ILE A 82 -0.39 -1.10 -3.46
C ILE A 82 -0.25 -0.98 -4.98
N ALA A 83 -0.86 0.04 -5.59
CA ALA A 83 -0.77 0.27 -7.03
C ALA A 83 0.68 0.51 -7.48
N GLN A 84 1.47 1.20 -6.68
CA GLN A 84 2.91 1.41 -6.95
C GLN A 84 3.65 0.08 -6.98
N VAL A 85 3.37 -0.81 -6.04
CA VAL A 85 3.98 -2.15 -5.99
C VAL A 85 3.55 -2.97 -7.19
N THR A 86 2.26 -2.95 -7.53
CA THR A 86 1.73 -3.68 -8.69
C THR A 86 2.38 -3.22 -9.99
N GLN A 87 2.55 -1.92 -10.14
CA GLN A 87 3.21 -1.34 -11.31
C GLN A 87 4.65 -1.83 -11.44
N LEU A 88 5.38 -1.90 -10.32
CA LEU A 88 6.73 -2.46 -10.31
C LEU A 88 6.74 -3.94 -10.66
N ASP A 89 5.81 -4.72 -10.12
CA ASP A 89 5.71 -6.15 -10.45
C ASP A 89 5.49 -6.35 -11.94
N GLN A 90 4.59 -5.59 -12.53
CA GLN A 90 4.30 -5.68 -13.97
C GLN A 90 5.52 -5.30 -14.80
N LEU A 91 6.24 -4.26 -14.39
CA LEU A 91 7.42 -3.82 -15.10
C LEU A 91 8.55 -4.86 -15.03
N PHE A 92 8.81 -5.41 -13.83
CA PHE A 92 9.84 -6.42 -13.67
C PHE A 92 9.46 -7.74 -14.35
N ASP A 93 8.17 -8.06 -14.48
CA ASP A 93 7.74 -9.24 -15.24
C ASP A 93 8.13 -9.16 -16.72
N THR A 94 8.27 -7.95 -17.26
CA THR A 94 8.74 -7.76 -18.64
C THR A 94 10.27 -7.85 -18.75
N MET A 95 11.00 -7.65 -17.66
CA MET A 95 12.46 -7.59 -17.66
C MET A 95 13.14 -8.85 -17.13
N LEU A 96 12.49 -9.56 -16.20
CA LEU A 96 13.07 -10.72 -15.54
C LEU A 96 12.10 -11.90 -15.60
N LYS A 97 12.64 -13.09 -15.87
CA LYS A 97 11.93 -14.34 -15.78
C LYS A 97 12.86 -15.37 -15.16
N ASP A 98 12.41 -15.95 -14.03
CA ASP A 98 13.21 -16.94 -13.29
C ASP A 98 14.63 -16.45 -12.97
N GLY A 99 14.74 -15.16 -12.61
CA GLY A 99 16.02 -14.55 -12.24
C GLY A 99 16.92 -14.18 -13.43
N GLN A 100 16.42 -14.34 -14.65
CA GLN A 100 17.17 -14.04 -15.87
C GLN A 100 16.54 -12.89 -16.65
N VAL A 101 17.36 -12.00 -17.18
CA VAL A 101 16.88 -10.88 -17.98
C VAL A 101 16.26 -11.41 -19.28
N THR A 102 15.09 -10.89 -19.61
CA THR A 102 14.36 -11.26 -20.82
C THR A 102 14.89 -10.50 -22.04
N THR A 103 14.51 -10.98 -23.24
CA THR A 103 14.87 -10.30 -24.48
C THR A 103 14.14 -8.97 -24.66
N THR A 104 13.07 -8.73 -23.89
CA THR A 104 12.30 -7.49 -23.96
C THR A 104 12.79 -6.42 -22.97
N ALA A 105 13.74 -6.74 -22.11
CA ALA A 105 14.27 -5.79 -21.14
C ALA A 105 15.04 -4.66 -21.83
N THR A 106 14.76 -3.40 -21.45
CA THR A 106 15.43 -2.23 -22.02
C THR A 106 16.01 -1.37 -20.91
N TYR A 107 16.98 -0.52 -21.28
CA TYR A 107 17.55 0.46 -20.34
C TYR A 107 16.49 1.45 -19.85
N ASP A 108 15.58 1.89 -20.71
CA ASP A 108 14.50 2.79 -20.30
C ASP A 108 13.59 2.16 -19.25
N GLN A 109 13.27 0.89 -19.40
CA GLN A 109 12.50 0.15 -18.38
C GLN A 109 13.26 0.09 -17.06
N TYR A 110 14.57 -0.14 -17.12
CA TYR A 110 15.41 -0.16 -15.92
C TYR A 110 15.39 1.20 -15.21
N LEU A 111 15.54 2.29 -15.94
CA LEU A 111 15.48 3.64 -15.37
C LEU A 111 14.11 3.94 -14.77
N THR A 112 13.05 3.54 -15.46
CA THR A 112 11.68 3.68 -14.95
C THR A 112 11.51 2.90 -13.63
N ALA A 113 12.04 1.68 -13.58
CA ALA A 113 11.99 0.87 -12.36
C ALA A 113 12.69 1.57 -11.19
N LEU A 114 13.89 2.14 -11.42
CA LEU A 114 14.60 2.86 -10.35
C LEU A 114 13.79 4.03 -9.83
N SER A 115 13.14 4.79 -10.71
CA SER A 115 12.29 5.91 -10.33
C SER A 115 11.09 5.46 -9.50
N LEU A 116 10.46 4.36 -9.90
CA LEU A 116 9.31 3.81 -9.17
C LEU A 116 9.72 3.25 -7.81
N ILE A 117 10.89 2.63 -7.73
CA ILE A 117 11.42 2.09 -6.46
C ILE A 117 11.60 3.21 -5.43
N GLU A 118 12.07 4.38 -5.86
CA GLU A 118 12.26 5.53 -4.96
C GLU A 118 10.94 5.99 -4.33
N GLN A 119 9.80 5.76 -4.98
CA GLN A 119 8.49 6.16 -4.48
C GLN A 119 7.93 5.18 -3.43
N ILE A 120 8.49 3.98 -3.32
CA ILE A 120 8.02 2.96 -2.38
C ILE A 120 8.40 3.39 -0.96
N ARG A 121 7.41 3.54 -0.09
CA ARG A 121 7.63 3.97 1.29
C ARG A 121 8.12 2.84 2.19
N ASN A 122 7.60 1.61 2.00
CA ASN A 122 8.00 0.48 2.82
C ASN A 122 9.42 0.05 2.47
N GLU A 123 10.32 0.11 3.44
CA GLU A 123 11.74 -0.18 3.23
C GLU A 123 12.00 -1.60 2.77
N LYS A 124 11.26 -2.58 3.28
CA LYS A 124 11.44 -3.98 2.90
C LYS A 124 11.00 -4.23 1.47
N ILE A 125 9.87 -3.63 1.07
CA ILE A 125 9.39 -3.71 -0.31
C ILE A 125 10.41 -3.04 -1.23
N ARG A 126 10.86 -1.84 -0.86
CA ARG A 126 11.85 -1.10 -1.65
C ARG A 126 13.13 -1.92 -1.85
N ALA A 127 13.61 -2.56 -0.78
CA ALA A 127 14.81 -3.38 -0.83
C ALA A 127 14.63 -4.59 -1.76
N THR A 128 13.45 -5.22 -1.76
CA THR A 128 13.15 -6.35 -2.64
C THR A 128 13.26 -5.94 -4.11
N TYR A 129 12.67 -4.80 -4.49
CA TYR A 129 12.72 -4.34 -5.88
C TYR A 129 14.08 -3.76 -6.25
N ALA A 130 14.77 -3.13 -5.30
CA ALA A 130 16.15 -2.68 -5.52
C ALA A 130 17.06 -3.89 -5.83
N SER A 131 16.84 -5.01 -5.17
CA SER A 131 17.59 -6.25 -5.45
C SER A 131 17.29 -6.78 -6.86
N LYS A 132 16.05 -6.72 -7.29
CA LYS A 132 15.67 -7.11 -8.67
C LYS A 132 16.32 -6.19 -9.69
N ALA A 133 16.33 -4.89 -9.42
CA ALA A 133 16.97 -3.92 -10.30
C ALA A 133 18.47 -4.16 -10.39
N GLU A 134 19.12 -4.54 -9.28
CA GLU A 134 20.53 -4.88 -9.26
C GLU A 134 20.80 -6.10 -10.14
N THR A 135 19.94 -7.11 -10.09
CA THR A 135 20.06 -8.30 -10.97
C THR A 135 19.98 -7.89 -12.43
N VAL A 136 19.05 -7.01 -12.79
CA VAL A 136 18.96 -6.50 -14.17
C VAL A 136 20.23 -5.75 -14.54
N ALA A 137 20.72 -4.86 -13.68
CA ALA A 137 21.91 -4.06 -13.93
C ALA A 137 23.14 -4.94 -14.17
N GLN A 138 23.32 -5.97 -13.35
CA GLN A 138 24.45 -6.88 -13.48
C GLN A 138 24.39 -7.67 -14.77
N GLN A 139 23.24 -8.20 -15.13
CA GLN A 139 23.10 -9.02 -16.34
C GLN A 139 23.13 -8.19 -17.62
N MET A 140 22.64 -6.95 -17.56
CA MET A 140 22.66 -6.04 -18.72
C MET A 140 23.92 -5.22 -18.82
N GLY A 141 24.82 -5.31 -17.84
CA GLY A 141 26.05 -4.52 -17.82
C GLY A 141 25.86 -3.06 -17.44
N TYR A 142 24.76 -2.69 -16.78
CA TYR A 142 24.56 -1.32 -16.31
C TYR A 142 25.37 -1.11 -15.04
N SER A 143 26.04 0.03 -14.95
CA SER A 143 26.88 0.34 -13.80
C SER A 143 26.15 1.32 -12.86
N LYS A 144 26.15 1.02 -11.56
CA LYS A 144 25.65 1.95 -10.55
C LYS A 144 26.54 3.15 -10.36
N THR A 145 27.80 3.01 -10.73
CA THR A 145 28.81 4.02 -10.45
C THR A 145 29.26 4.73 -11.71
N SER A 146 28.44 4.69 -12.74
CA SER A 146 28.82 5.28 -14.02
C SER A 146 28.54 6.78 -14.01
N TYR A 147 29.21 7.43 -13.17
CA TYR A 147 29.18 8.83 -13.26
C TYR A 147 30.28 9.46 -12.69
#